data_b3e0f81c9de579bee2b63193f29b2fa3
#
_entry.id   b3e0f81c9de579bee2b63193f29b2fa3
#
_cell.length_a   1.000
_cell.length_b   1.000
_cell.length_c   1.000
_cell.angle_alpha   90.00
_cell.angle_beta   90.00
_cell.angle_gamma   90.00
#
_symmetry.space_group_name_H-M   'P 1'
#
loop_
_entity.id
_entity.type
_entity.pdbx_description
1 polymer ?
#
loop_
_entity_poly.entity_id
_entity_poly.type
_entity_poly.pdbx_seq_one_letter_code
_entity_poly.pdbx_strand_id
1 'polypeptide(L)'
;ETLNITFEWIDIQGQYNDGRGKAYSDHVGNVYASGDKTYDLMSAHSRTIALTASNGYCADLMQAEYLDFEKPWWPTIMTETATIGDKMYFVTGDVSTNSIHQMYTIFYNKDLFSKYPDLVEPAEYVLEDNWNIETFQLITKGMYQDLDSSNSANEGDLYGFTSLNWHFDAIYYGAGLRQAEKDPENLFKISDDYFSDKAIALSDDIGAWVKEGDVYINSTYFDDVFLSGNSLMTMARHHDIANYLTGDFKHGIAPIPKYNNDQENYITLVGNPISFYSIFALSKDIDRAAAVLECWASEAYRLTSPALFETTFKLRYSDTSVESQMYDIIRAGIVFDFGRLFNDTLGNMSGQWSWGASKGTSWATASKPYARSLPKKLKEITDSFKAID
;
A
#
# COMPACT_ATOMS: atom_id res chain seq x y z
N GLU A 1 -13.94 6.64 28.59
CA GLU A 1 -13.99 7.08 30.01
C GLU A 1 -12.80 7.95 30.39
N THR A 2 -11.59 7.68 29.86
CA THR A 2 -10.35 8.38 30.24
C THR A 2 -10.42 9.90 30.02
N LEU A 3 -10.99 10.36 28.91
CA LEU A 3 -11.08 11.78 28.56
C LEU A 3 -12.45 12.39 28.84
N ASN A 4 -13.44 11.61 29.31
CA ASN A 4 -14.80 12.05 29.57
C ASN A 4 -15.41 12.84 28.39
N ILE A 5 -15.28 12.31 27.20
CA ILE A 5 -15.81 12.88 25.95
C ILE A 5 -16.88 11.99 25.34
N THR A 6 -17.73 12.60 24.51
CA THR A 6 -18.71 11.91 23.67
C THR A 6 -18.42 12.25 22.21
N PHE A 7 -18.44 11.24 21.34
CA PHE A 7 -18.31 11.44 19.90
C PHE A 7 -19.68 11.70 19.28
N GLU A 8 -19.73 12.74 18.47
CA GLU A 8 -20.81 12.95 17.51
C GLU A 8 -20.26 12.57 16.11
N TRP A 9 -20.82 11.54 15.51
CA TRP A 9 -20.39 11.04 14.21
C TRP A 9 -21.20 11.69 13.10
N ILE A 10 -20.50 12.26 12.12
CA ILE A 10 -21.08 12.86 10.92
C ILE A 10 -20.57 12.09 9.72
N ASP A 11 -21.42 11.27 9.12
CA ASP A 11 -21.07 10.46 7.97
C ASP A 11 -21.09 11.26 6.68
N ILE A 12 -19.92 11.34 6.04
CA ILE A 12 -19.73 11.93 4.72
C ILE A 12 -19.00 10.90 3.86
N GLN A 13 -19.49 10.69 2.64
CA GLN A 13 -18.82 9.76 1.71
C GLN A 13 -17.43 10.27 1.35
N GLY A 14 -16.39 9.65 1.93
CA GLY A 14 -14.98 9.99 1.75
C GLY A 14 -14.19 8.94 0.99
N GLN A 15 -14.85 7.97 0.36
CA GLN A 15 -14.20 6.99 -0.51
C GLN A 15 -13.58 7.69 -1.71
N TYR A 16 -12.48 7.12 -2.21
CA TYR A 16 -11.72 7.75 -3.27
C TYR A 16 -12.36 7.64 -4.66
N ASN A 17 -13.04 6.53 -4.96
CA ASN A 17 -13.57 6.20 -6.29
C ASN A 17 -14.73 7.11 -6.72
N ASP A 18 -14.93 7.26 -8.03
CA ASP A 18 -16.07 7.95 -8.65
C ASP A 18 -16.21 9.43 -8.27
N GLY A 19 -15.08 10.11 -8.00
CA GLY A 19 -15.09 11.54 -7.65
C GLY A 19 -15.52 11.82 -6.20
N ARG A 20 -15.81 10.81 -5.37
CA ARG A 20 -16.27 10.99 -3.98
C ARG A 20 -15.20 11.62 -3.09
N GLY A 21 -13.92 11.33 -3.32
CA GLY A 21 -12.82 11.98 -2.59
C GLY A 21 -12.80 13.49 -2.82
N LYS A 22 -13.03 13.93 -4.07
CA LYS A 22 -13.17 15.37 -4.38
C LYS A 22 -14.43 15.95 -3.75
N ALA A 23 -15.55 15.26 -3.81
CA ALA A 23 -16.82 15.71 -3.22
C ALA A 23 -16.70 15.88 -1.68
N TYR A 24 -15.97 14.99 -1.01
CA TYR A 24 -15.65 15.12 0.41
C TYR A 24 -14.82 16.39 0.67
N SER A 25 -13.73 16.59 -0.07
CA SER A 25 -12.87 17.77 0.08
C SER A 25 -13.63 19.08 -0.24
N ASP A 26 -14.46 19.09 -1.27
CA ASP A 26 -15.32 20.24 -1.61
C ASP A 26 -16.33 20.54 -0.48
N HIS A 27 -16.91 19.49 0.12
CA HIS A 27 -17.83 19.64 1.27
C HIS A 27 -17.11 20.28 2.46
N VAL A 28 -15.93 19.74 2.83
CA VAL A 28 -15.12 20.33 3.92
C VAL A 28 -14.73 21.77 3.59
N GLY A 29 -14.38 22.06 2.32
CA GLY A 29 -14.08 23.42 1.86
C GLY A 29 -15.26 24.39 2.00
N ASN A 30 -16.48 23.94 1.73
CA ASN A 30 -17.68 24.76 1.93
C ASN A 30 -17.92 25.08 3.42
N VAL A 31 -17.72 24.09 4.30
CA VAL A 31 -17.80 24.28 5.76
C VAL A 31 -16.71 25.27 6.22
N TYR A 32 -15.48 25.09 5.74
CA TYR A 32 -14.37 26.02 6.01
C TYR A 32 -14.69 27.46 5.56
N ALA A 33 -15.15 27.63 4.32
CA ALA A 33 -15.47 28.93 3.76
C ALA A 33 -16.63 29.65 4.48
N SER A 34 -17.57 28.89 5.07
CA SER A 34 -18.65 29.45 5.87
C SER A 34 -18.22 29.89 7.28
N GLY A 35 -17.00 29.54 7.69
CA GLY A 35 -16.52 29.76 9.07
C GLY A 35 -17.16 28.85 10.10
N ASP A 36 -17.85 27.81 9.66
CA ASP A 36 -18.49 26.83 10.56
C ASP A 36 -17.41 25.97 11.24
N LYS A 37 -17.60 25.75 12.53
CA LYS A 37 -16.68 25.00 13.41
C LYS A 37 -17.32 23.69 13.89
N THR A 38 -18.04 23.04 12.99
CA THR A 38 -18.77 21.80 13.32
C THR A 38 -17.81 20.61 13.52
N TYR A 39 -16.71 20.56 12.75
CA TYR A 39 -15.79 19.42 12.80
C TYR A 39 -14.64 19.67 13.77
N ASP A 40 -14.22 18.62 14.48
CA ASP A 40 -12.98 18.56 15.23
C ASP A 40 -12.00 17.61 14.52
N LEU A 41 -12.34 16.32 14.42
CA LEU A 41 -11.53 15.30 13.75
C LEU A 41 -12.14 14.94 12.39
N MET A 42 -11.29 14.67 11.44
CA MET A 42 -11.67 14.18 10.12
C MET A 42 -10.92 12.88 9.82
N SER A 43 -11.62 11.91 9.23
CA SER A 43 -11.01 10.70 8.72
C SER A 43 -11.66 10.28 7.41
N ALA A 44 -10.85 9.90 6.44
CA ALA A 44 -11.31 9.35 5.17
C ALA A 44 -10.17 8.55 4.53
N HIS A 45 -10.41 8.05 3.32
CA HIS A 45 -9.38 7.43 2.49
C HIS A 45 -8.13 8.32 2.37
N SER A 46 -6.93 7.74 2.39
CA SER A 46 -5.64 8.45 2.42
C SER A 46 -5.53 9.58 1.38
N ARG A 47 -5.89 9.29 0.12
CA ARG A 47 -5.87 10.29 -0.97
C ARG A 47 -6.89 11.41 -0.77
N THR A 48 -8.04 11.11 -0.15
CA THR A 48 -9.08 12.09 0.15
C THR A 48 -8.61 13.08 1.20
N ILE A 49 -8.02 12.60 2.29
CA ILE A 49 -7.47 13.46 3.34
C ILE A 49 -6.27 14.25 2.84
N ALA A 50 -5.36 13.63 2.05
CA ALA A 50 -4.22 14.33 1.45
C ALA A 50 -4.69 15.50 0.54
N LEU A 51 -5.72 15.27 -0.29
CA LEU A 51 -6.33 16.31 -1.11
C LEU A 51 -6.96 17.43 -0.24
N THR A 52 -7.67 17.06 0.81
CA THR A 52 -8.31 18.00 1.74
C THR A 52 -7.26 18.87 2.45
N ALA A 53 -6.15 18.25 2.86
CA ALA A 53 -5.01 18.93 3.46
C ALA A 53 -4.32 19.90 2.49
N SER A 54 -4.10 19.48 1.24
CA SER A 54 -3.47 20.35 0.22
C SER A 54 -4.30 21.59 -0.14
N ASN A 55 -5.59 21.56 0.19
CA ASN A 55 -6.50 22.71 0.06
C ASN A 55 -6.51 23.63 1.30
N GLY A 56 -5.71 23.33 2.34
CA GLY A 56 -5.59 24.17 3.54
C GLY A 56 -6.72 23.97 4.58
N TYR A 57 -7.45 22.85 4.53
CA TYR A 57 -8.59 22.64 5.44
C TYR A 57 -8.23 21.83 6.69
N CYS A 58 -6.95 21.46 6.86
CA CYS A 58 -6.44 20.71 7.99
C CYS A 58 -5.48 21.57 8.83
N ALA A 59 -5.55 21.41 10.15
CA ALA A 59 -4.61 22.04 11.07
C ALA A 59 -3.22 21.37 10.98
N ASP A 60 -2.17 22.13 11.28
CA ASP A 60 -0.82 21.59 11.43
C ASP A 60 -0.73 20.79 12.74
N LEU A 61 -0.58 19.48 12.61
CA LEU A 61 -0.50 18.54 13.72
C LEU A 61 0.77 18.69 14.55
N MET A 62 1.84 19.28 13.97
CA MET A 62 3.11 19.53 14.69
C MET A 62 2.97 20.65 15.72
N GLN A 63 1.93 21.48 15.64
CA GLN A 63 1.65 22.54 16.59
C GLN A 63 0.67 22.13 17.71
N ALA A 64 0.09 20.94 17.62
CA ALA A 64 -0.89 20.46 18.59
C ALA A 64 -0.20 19.91 19.86
N GLU A 65 -0.59 20.41 21.04
CA GLU A 65 0.12 20.20 22.34
C GLU A 65 0.21 18.71 22.73
N TYR A 66 -0.80 17.88 22.40
CA TYR A 66 -0.93 16.53 22.96
C TYR A 66 -0.55 15.41 21.98
N LEU A 67 -0.09 15.72 20.79
CA LEU A 67 0.42 14.72 19.84
C LEU A 67 1.93 14.54 20.03
N ASP A 68 2.35 13.29 20.25
CA ASP A 68 3.76 12.93 20.42
C ASP A 68 4.14 11.88 19.35
N PHE A 69 4.65 12.36 18.24
CA PHE A 69 5.02 11.53 17.10
C PHE A 69 6.28 10.67 17.30
N GLU A 70 6.93 10.76 18.45
CA GLU A 70 8.01 9.84 18.86
C GLU A 70 7.46 8.55 19.51
N LYS A 71 6.16 8.49 19.76
CA LYS A 71 5.53 7.30 20.35
C LYS A 71 5.36 6.17 19.34
N PRO A 72 5.42 4.90 19.81
CA PRO A 72 5.43 3.73 18.93
C PRO A 72 4.13 3.50 18.13
N TRP A 73 3.02 4.11 18.51
CA TRP A 73 1.78 4.05 17.76
C TRP A 73 1.73 4.96 16.53
N TRP A 74 2.73 5.82 16.35
CA TRP A 74 2.97 6.62 15.16
C TRP A 74 4.21 6.09 14.44
N PRO A 75 4.06 5.24 13.40
CA PRO A 75 5.22 4.68 12.69
C PRO A 75 6.07 5.80 12.06
N THR A 76 7.36 5.82 12.36
CA THR A 76 8.31 6.85 11.87
C THR A 76 8.25 7.02 10.35
N ILE A 77 8.18 5.91 9.61
CA ILE A 77 8.08 5.95 8.15
C ILE A 77 6.81 6.69 7.66
N MET A 78 5.72 6.64 8.43
CA MET A 78 4.51 7.38 8.11
C MET A 78 4.65 8.86 8.45
N THR A 79 5.17 9.18 9.64
CA THR A 79 5.35 10.58 10.04
C THR A 79 6.35 11.29 9.12
N GLU A 80 7.43 10.63 8.72
CA GLU A 80 8.36 11.14 7.71
C GLU A 80 7.67 11.40 6.37
N THR A 81 6.81 10.46 5.91
CA THR A 81 6.07 10.63 4.65
C THR A 81 5.00 11.73 4.74
N ALA A 82 4.40 11.94 5.91
CA ALA A 82 3.36 12.96 6.12
C ALA A 82 3.92 14.36 6.39
N THR A 83 5.19 14.47 6.79
CA THR A 83 5.84 15.77 7.07
C THR A 83 6.25 16.45 5.77
N ILE A 84 5.84 17.71 5.59
CA ILE A 84 6.11 18.53 4.42
C ILE A 84 6.75 19.83 4.92
N GLY A 85 8.05 20.00 4.66
CA GLY A 85 8.85 21.02 5.32
C GLY A 85 8.98 20.71 6.82
N ASP A 86 8.38 21.53 7.65
CA ASP A 86 8.31 21.40 9.11
C ASP A 86 6.87 21.17 9.63
N LYS A 87 5.89 20.95 8.73
CA LYS A 87 4.46 20.82 9.04
C LYS A 87 3.94 19.44 8.70
N MET A 88 2.89 19.00 9.39
CA MET A 88 2.17 17.76 9.13
C MET A 88 0.66 17.98 9.29
N TYR A 89 -0.11 17.63 8.26
CA TYR A 89 -1.55 17.93 8.22
C TYR A 89 -2.43 16.68 8.31
N PHE A 90 -1.83 15.50 8.22
CA PHE A 90 -2.50 14.22 8.30
C PHE A 90 -1.55 13.14 8.80
N VAL A 91 -2.11 12.10 9.39
CA VAL A 91 -1.34 10.99 9.93
C VAL A 91 -2.17 9.70 9.88
N THR A 92 -1.50 8.56 9.92
CA THR A 92 -2.06 7.26 10.27
C THR A 92 -1.06 6.49 11.11
N GLY A 93 -1.51 5.40 11.70
CA GLY A 93 -0.73 4.54 12.57
C GLY A 93 -1.65 3.53 13.23
N ASP A 94 -1.39 3.16 14.47
CA ASP A 94 -2.24 2.22 15.19
C ASP A 94 -3.66 2.76 15.47
N VAL A 95 -3.90 4.04 15.29
CA VAL A 95 -5.24 4.63 15.28
C VAL A 95 -6.16 3.95 14.25
N SER A 96 -5.59 3.29 13.25
CA SER A 96 -6.32 2.51 12.25
C SER A 96 -5.63 1.19 11.95
N THR A 97 -6.36 0.08 12.03
CA THR A 97 -5.86 -1.24 11.64
C THR A 97 -5.75 -1.42 10.12
N ASN A 98 -6.25 -0.46 9.33
CA ASN A 98 -6.28 -0.59 7.87
C ASN A 98 -4.88 -0.71 7.25
N SER A 99 -3.84 -0.11 7.84
CA SER A 99 -2.46 -0.28 7.34
C SER A 99 -2.03 -1.74 7.35
N ILE A 100 -2.41 -2.49 8.39
CA ILE A 100 -2.10 -3.92 8.53
C ILE A 100 -2.90 -4.74 7.51
N HIS A 101 -4.17 -4.40 7.27
CA HIS A 101 -5.01 -5.07 6.27
C HIS A 101 -4.57 -4.81 4.83
N GLN A 102 -3.95 -3.68 4.57
CA GLN A 102 -3.57 -3.25 3.21
C GLN A 102 -2.12 -3.55 2.84
N MET A 103 -1.36 -4.27 3.66
CA MET A 103 -0.02 -4.77 3.31
C MET A 103 -0.10 -5.72 2.12
N TYR A 104 0.72 -5.48 1.09
CA TYR A 104 0.87 -6.42 -0.03
C TYR A 104 1.79 -7.57 0.33
N THR A 105 1.42 -8.76 -0.12
CA THR A 105 2.15 -10.00 0.12
C THR A 105 1.97 -10.99 -1.02
N ILE A 106 2.82 -12.01 -1.07
CA ILE A 106 2.63 -13.20 -1.90
C ILE A 106 1.89 -14.23 -1.06
N PHE A 107 0.76 -14.72 -1.55
CA PHE A 107 0.13 -15.94 -1.08
C PHE A 107 0.51 -17.09 -2.00
N TYR A 108 0.68 -18.30 -1.46
CA TYR A 108 1.00 -19.48 -2.25
C TYR A 108 0.20 -20.71 -1.81
N ASN A 109 -0.09 -21.58 -2.76
CA ASN A 109 -0.87 -22.80 -2.57
C ASN A 109 0.04 -23.96 -2.15
N LYS A 110 0.10 -24.28 -0.85
CA LYS A 110 0.95 -25.33 -0.28
C LYS A 110 0.62 -26.72 -0.83
N ASP A 111 -0.65 -26.95 -1.17
CA ASP A 111 -1.07 -28.25 -1.72
C ASP A 111 -0.54 -28.45 -3.16
N LEU A 112 -0.41 -27.37 -3.93
CA LEU A 112 0.27 -27.40 -5.23
C LEU A 112 1.78 -27.59 -5.06
N PHE A 113 2.44 -26.86 -4.15
CA PHE A 113 3.87 -27.09 -3.86
C PHE A 113 4.14 -28.54 -3.48
N SER A 114 3.26 -29.17 -2.68
CA SER A 114 3.38 -30.58 -2.31
C SER A 114 3.26 -31.55 -3.49
N LYS A 115 2.61 -31.15 -4.59
CA LYS A 115 2.52 -31.96 -5.83
C LYS A 115 3.77 -31.86 -6.70
N TYR A 116 4.59 -30.82 -6.51
CA TYR A 116 5.81 -30.57 -7.26
C TYR A 116 7.03 -30.59 -6.32
N PRO A 117 7.57 -31.76 -5.96
CA PRO A 117 8.56 -31.93 -4.91
C PRO A 117 9.93 -31.27 -5.21
N ASP A 118 10.14 -30.87 -6.45
CA ASP A 118 11.35 -30.12 -6.86
C ASP A 118 11.21 -28.61 -6.60
N LEU A 119 10.00 -28.12 -6.24
CA LEU A 119 9.76 -26.72 -5.89
C LEU A 119 9.95 -26.51 -4.40
N VAL A 120 10.62 -25.43 -4.04
CA VAL A 120 10.81 -24.96 -2.67
C VAL A 120 9.79 -23.87 -2.39
N GLU A 121 9.15 -23.90 -1.22
CA GLU A 121 8.17 -22.88 -0.83
C GLU A 121 8.83 -21.48 -0.69
N PRO A 122 8.14 -20.40 -1.07
CA PRO A 122 8.67 -19.03 -0.96
C PRO A 122 9.24 -18.68 0.41
N ALA A 123 8.59 -19.13 1.49
CA ALA A 123 9.02 -18.83 2.85
C ALA A 123 10.40 -19.44 3.18
N GLU A 124 10.79 -20.56 2.60
CA GLU A 124 12.13 -21.14 2.78
C GLU A 124 13.19 -20.26 2.12
N TYR A 125 12.93 -19.78 0.90
CA TYR A 125 13.82 -18.80 0.25
C TYR A 125 13.96 -17.51 1.05
N VAL A 126 12.90 -17.05 1.73
CA VAL A 126 12.95 -15.87 2.63
C VAL A 126 13.91 -16.14 3.80
N LEU A 127 13.82 -17.32 4.43
CA LEU A 127 14.68 -17.69 5.55
C LEU A 127 16.17 -17.87 5.15
N GLU A 128 16.42 -18.22 3.88
CA GLU A 128 17.77 -18.31 3.30
C GLU A 128 18.27 -16.98 2.72
N ASP A 129 17.50 -15.89 2.90
CA ASP A 129 17.77 -14.55 2.33
C ASP A 129 17.92 -14.54 0.81
N ASN A 130 17.28 -15.47 0.12
CA ASN A 130 17.34 -15.68 -1.33
C ASN A 130 15.99 -15.49 -2.05
N TRP A 131 15.00 -14.86 -1.38
CA TRP A 131 13.72 -14.53 -1.99
C TRP A 131 13.81 -13.20 -2.74
N ASN A 132 14.05 -13.27 -4.04
CA ASN A 132 14.24 -12.15 -4.96
C ASN A 132 13.45 -12.36 -6.26
N ILE A 133 13.46 -11.38 -7.17
CA ILE A 133 12.73 -11.42 -8.44
C ILE A 133 13.12 -12.65 -9.28
N GLU A 134 14.42 -13.01 -9.35
CA GLU A 134 14.88 -14.15 -10.11
C GLU A 134 14.30 -15.48 -9.58
N THR A 135 14.37 -15.69 -8.26
CA THR A 135 13.82 -16.89 -7.60
C THR A 135 12.29 -16.95 -7.74
N PHE A 136 11.63 -15.81 -7.58
CA PHE A 136 10.18 -15.69 -7.74
C PHE A 136 9.73 -16.11 -9.15
N GLN A 137 10.41 -15.64 -10.19
CA GLN A 137 10.13 -16.01 -11.57
C GLN A 137 10.47 -17.48 -11.85
N LEU A 138 11.60 -17.96 -11.31
CA LEU A 138 12.05 -19.33 -11.50
C LEU A 138 11.03 -20.36 -11.03
N ILE A 139 10.41 -20.13 -9.85
CA ILE A 139 9.41 -21.02 -9.28
C ILE A 139 8.17 -21.14 -10.18
N THR A 140 7.81 -20.07 -10.90
CA THR A 140 6.61 -20.08 -11.75
C THR A 140 6.82 -20.72 -13.11
N LYS A 141 8.07 -20.92 -13.50
CA LYS A 141 8.45 -21.31 -14.86
C LYS A 141 7.96 -22.72 -15.23
N GLY A 142 7.26 -22.81 -16.37
CA GLY A 142 6.75 -24.09 -16.90
C GLY A 142 5.53 -24.63 -16.16
N MET A 143 4.85 -23.78 -15.35
CA MET A 143 3.69 -24.19 -14.55
C MET A 143 2.38 -24.12 -15.33
N TYR A 144 2.30 -23.43 -16.45
CA TYR A 144 1.08 -23.33 -17.24
C TYR A 144 0.59 -24.71 -17.70
N GLN A 145 -0.68 -25.01 -17.49
CA GLN A 145 -1.35 -26.17 -18.01
C GLN A 145 -2.76 -25.81 -18.46
N ASP A 146 -3.10 -26.12 -19.72
CA ASP A 146 -4.46 -26.04 -20.26
C ASP A 146 -5.28 -27.20 -19.67
N LEU A 147 -6.11 -26.89 -18.65
CA LEU A 147 -6.90 -27.90 -17.92
C LEU A 147 -8.25 -28.18 -18.59
N ASP A 148 -8.77 -27.25 -19.37
CA ASP A 148 -10.08 -27.36 -20.02
C ASP A 148 -10.00 -27.76 -21.51
N SER A 149 -8.78 -27.89 -22.04
CA SER A 149 -8.49 -28.23 -23.45
C SER A 149 -9.05 -27.20 -24.45
N SER A 150 -9.18 -25.92 -24.02
CA SER A 150 -9.66 -24.82 -24.86
C SER A 150 -8.62 -24.38 -25.89
N ASN A 151 -7.36 -24.74 -25.71
CA ASN A 151 -6.20 -24.26 -26.46
C ASN A 151 -6.01 -22.73 -26.41
N SER A 152 -6.55 -22.10 -25.39
CA SER A 152 -6.38 -20.66 -25.13
C SER A 152 -6.31 -20.41 -23.63
N ALA A 153 -5.32 -19.62 -23.17
CA ALA A 153 -5.16 -19.27 -21.79
C ALA A 153 -6.41 -18.55 -21.23
N ASN A 154 -6.97 -19.07 -20.14
CA ASN A 154 -8.19 -18.56 -19.51
C ASN A 154 -8.23 -18.88 -18.01
N GLU A 155 -9.28 -18.46 -17.30
CA GLU A 155 -9.43 -18.60 -15.84
C GLU A 155 -9.56 -20.09 -15.38
N GLY A 156 -9.83 -21.01 -16.29
CA GLY A 156 -9.93 -22.46 -16.00
C GLY A 156 -8.59 -23.20 -15.95
N ASP A 157 -7.50 -22.55 -16.33
CA ASP A 157 -6.18 -23.15 -16.48
C ASP A 157 -5.33 -23.01 -15.22
N LEU A 158 -4.26 -23.84 -15.14
CA LEU A 158 -3.26 -23.75 -14.08
C LEU A 158 -2.13 -22.77 -14.47
N TYR A 159 -1.74 -21.92 -13.52
CA TYR A 159 -0.67 -20.95 -13.67
C TYR A 159 0.35 -21.00 -12.54
N GLY A 160 1.56 -20.54 -12.82
CA GLY A 160 2.60 -20.33 -11.81
C GLY A 160 2.31 -19.11 -10.94
N PHE A 161 1.72 -18.08 -11.55
CA PHE A 161 1.38 -16.85 -10.83
C PHE A 161 0.13 -16.19 -11.41
N THR A 162 -0.70 -15.65 -10.52
CA THR A 162 -1.84 -14.82 -10.89
C THR A 162 -1.88 -13.55 -10.08
N SER A 163 -2.36 -12.45 -10.64
CA SER A 163 -2.58 -11.21 -9.91
C SER A 163 -3.40 -10.20 -10.72
N LEU A 164 -3.70 -9.08 -10.09
CA LEU A 164 -4.30 -7.91 -10.75
C LEU A 164 -3.20 -6.97 -11.25
N ASN A 165 -3.41 -6.35 -12.41
CA ASN A 165 -2.38 -5.50 -13.03
C ASN A 165 -1.90 -4.34 -12.14
N TRP A 166 -2.79 -3.75 -11.31
CA TRP A 166 -2.42 -2.67 -10.38
C TRP A 166 -1.68 -3.14 -9.13
N HIS A 167 -1.65 -4.45 -8.83
CA HIS A 167 -0.84 -5.00 -7.75
C HIS A 167 0.66 -4.97 -8.07
N PHE A 168 1.04 -4.89 -9.33
CA PHE A 168 2.45 -4.80 -9.75
C PHE A 168 3.18 -3.57 -9.17
N ASP A 169 2.45 -2.57 -8.67
CA ASP A 169 3.02 -1.54 -7.80
C ASP A 169 3.84 -2.13 -6.65
N ALA A 170 3.37 -3.22 -6.04
CA ALA A 170 4.06 -3.84 -4.92
C ALA A 170 5.44 -4.39 -5.33
N ILE A 171 5.60 -4.89 -6.55
CA ILE A 171 6.91 -5.33 -7.09
C ILE A 171 7.85 -4.14 -7.23
N TYR A 172 7.37 -2.98 -7.73
CA TYR A 172 8.16 -1.77 -7.85
C TYR A 172 8.75 -1.34 -6.50
N TYR A 173 7.89 -1.25 -5.47
CA TYR A 173 8.34 -0.90 -4.12
C TYR A 173 9.14 -2.01 -3.46
N GLY A 174 8.75 -3.27 -3.65
CA GLY A 174 9.48 -4.45 -3.19
C GLY A 174 10.93 -4.46 -3.65
N ALA A 175 11.17 -4.01 -4.88
CA ALA A 175 12.50 -3.82 -5.45
C ALA A 175 13.26 -2.60 -4.88
N GLY A 176 12.76 -1.91 -3.87
CA GLY A 176 13.43 -0.77 -3.23
C GLY A 176 13.31 0.55 -3.97
N LEU A 177 12.43 0.65 -4.99
CA LEU A 177 12.23 1.87 -5.74
C LEU A 177 11.19 2.78 -5.06
N ARG A 178 11.29 4.09 -5.30
CA ARG A 178 10.38 5.11 -4.78
C ARG A 178 9.85 6.00 -5.91
N GLN A 179 8.62 6.52 -5.74
CA GLN A 179 8.03 7.46 -6.70
C GLN A 179 8.32 8.90 -6.32
N ALA A 180 8.31 9.19 -5.01
CA ALA A 180 8.67 10.50 -4.48
C ALA A 180 9.68 10.35 -3.34
N GLU A 181 10.56 11.34 -3.21
CA GLU A 181 11.57 11.41 -2.16
C GLU A 181 11.72 12.84 -1.66
N LYS A 182 12.32 12.99 -0.48
CA LYS A 182 12.59 14.31 0.11
C LYS A 182 13.69 15.04 -0.63
N ASP A 183 13.51 16.34 -0.78
CA ASP A 183 14.55 17.26 -1.19
C ASP A 183 15.28 17.88 0.04
N PRO A 184 16.33 18.67 -0.14
CA PRO A 184 17.06 19.31 0.96
C PRO A 184 16.22 20.26 1.83
N GLU A 185 15.07 20.76 1.33
CA GLU A 185 14.14 21.60 2.09
C GLU A 185 13.06 20.77 2.83
N ASN A 186 13.23 19.43 2.89
CA ASN A 186 12.26 18.48 3.42
C ASN A 186 10.89 18.50 2.71
N LEU A 187 10.90 18.90 1.43
CA LEU A 187 9.75 18.84 0.54
C LEU A 187 9.85 17.59 -0.33
N PHE A 188 8.84 17.34 -1.15
CA PHE A 188 8.87 16.20 -2.03
C PHE A 188 9.20 16.59 -3.48
N LYS A 189 10.08 15.81 -4.09
CA LYS A 189 10.36 15.77 -5.53
C LYS A 189 10.06 14.37 -6.08
N ILE A 190 9.93 14.25 -7.41
CA ILE A 190 9.92 12.93 -8.04
C ILE A 190 11.26 12.26 -7.76
N SER A 191 11.22 11.02 -7.27
CA SER A 191 12.44 10.26 -7.01
C SER A 191 13.19 9.98 -8.30
N ASP A 192 14.52 10.02 -8.21
CA ASP A 192 15.39 9.62 -9.31
C ASP A 192 15.17 8.14 -9.69
N ASP A 193 14.70 7.32 -8.75
CA ASP A 193 14.32 5.93 -8.98
C ASP A 193 13.27 5.78 -10.08
N TYR A 194 12.30 6.71 -10.17
CA TYR A 194 11.16 6.55 -11.08
C TYR A 194 11.55 6.50 -12.56
N PHE A 195 12.64 7.14 -12.92
CA PHE A 195 13.18 7.15 -14.29
C PHE A 195 14.52 6.42 -14.40
N SER A 196 14.94 5.69 -13.36
CA SER A 196 16.24 5.01 -13.29
C SER A 196 16.35 3.82 -14.25
N ASP A 197 17.58 3.46 -14.55
CA ASP A 197 17.89 2.22 -15.29
C ASP A 197 17.37 0.99 -14.54
N LYS A 198 17.35 1.00 -13.20
CA LYS A 198 16.79 -0.07 -12.38
C LYS A 198 15.28 -0.21 -12.59
N ALA A 199 14.53 0.88 -12.62
CA ALA A 199 13.08 0.85 -12.90
C ALA A 199 12.78 0.35 -14.32
N ILE A 200 13.62 0.69 -15.28
CA ILE A 200 13.54 0.23 -16.68
C ILE A 200 13.83 -1.28 -16.73
N ALA A 201 14.96 -1.70 -16.18
CA ALA A 201 15.36 -3.11 -16.18
C ALA A 201 14.33 -4.01 -15.51
N LEU A 202 13.81 -3.59 -14.34
CA LEU A 202 12.75 -4.31 -13.63
C LEU A 202 11.46 -4.42 -14.49
N SER A 203 11.05 -3.33 -15.14
CA SER A 203 9.86 -3.33 -15.99
C SER A 203 10.03 -4.26 -17.21
N ASP A 204 11.19 -4.25 -17.82
CA ASP A 204 11.49 -5.08 -19.00
C ASP A 204 11.58 -6.57 -18.61
N ASP A 205 12.18 -6.89 -17.47
CA ASP A 205 12.28 -8.24 -16.91
C ASP A 205 10.90 -8.81 -16.54
N ILE A 206 10.12 -8.10 -15.76
CA ILE A 206 8.73 -8.48 -15.42
C ILE A 206 7.89 -8.63 -16.70
N GLY A 207 8.05 -7.72 -17.65
CA GLY A 207 7.32 -7.78 -18.92
C GLY A 207 7.70 -8.98 -19.78
N ALA A 208 8.95 -9.45 -19.74
CA ALA A 208 9.40 -10.66 -20.40
C ALA A 208 8.78 -11.90 -19.72
N TRP A 209 8.87 -11.97 -18.39
CA TRP A 209 8.28 -13.04 -17.58
C TRP A 209 6.76 -13.21 -17.80
N VAL A 210 6.00 -12.12 -17.80
CA VAL A 210 4.55 -12.18 -18.08
C VAL A 210 4.23 -12.76 -19.46
N LYS A 211 5.11 -12.55 -20.46
CA LYS A 211 4.94 -13.06 -21.83
C LYS A 211 5.29 -14.54 -22.00
N GLU A 212 5.98 -15.15 -21.04
CA GLU A 212 6.32 -16.59 -21.11
C GLU A 212 5.08 -17.51 -20.99
N GLY A 213 3.94 -16.99 -20.49
CA GLY A 213 2.66 -17.69 -20.48
C GLY A 213 2.34 -18.37 -19.14
N ASP A 214 3.28 -18.42 -18.19
CA ASP A 214 3.06 -19.00 -16.85
C ASP A 214 2.33 -18.05 -15.89
N VAL A 215 2.03 -16.83 -16.34
CA VAL A 215 1.43 -15.74 -15.58
C VAL A 215 0.07 -15.39 -16.14
N TYR A 216 -0.94 -15.34 -15.29
CA TYR A 216 -2.27 -14.83 -15.64
C TYR A 216 -2.56 -13.51 -14.93
N ILE A 217 -2.80 -12.46 -15.73
CA ILE A 217 -3.19 -11.16 -15.20
C ILE A 217 -4.71 -11.06 -15.22
N ASN A 218 -5.30 -11.19 -14.04
CA ASN A 218 -6.74 -11.13 -13.86
C ASN A 218 -7.28 -9.72 -14.14
N SER A 219 -8.43 -9.64 -14.78
CA SER A 219 -9.15 -8.39 -15.07
C SER A 219 -10.29 -8.11 -14.09
N THR A 220 -10.66 -9.08 -13.27
CA THR A 220 -11.70 -8.97 -12.24
C THR A 220 -11.11 -8.48 -10.92
N TYR A 221 -11.98 -8.05 -10.00
CA TYR A 221 -11.54 -7.49 -8.70
C TYR A 221 -10.97 -8.56 -7.75
N PHE A 222 -11.33 -9.82 -7.92
CA PHE A 222 -10.85 -10.96 -7.13
C PHE A 222 -10.02 -11.91 -8.00
N ASP A 223 -9.06 -12.57 -7.37
CA ASP A 223 -8.27 -13.61 -8.02
C ASP A 223 -9.00 -14.96 -7.93
N ASP A 224 -9.97 -15.15 -8.81
CA ASP A 224 -10.77 -16.36 -8.87
C ASP A 224 -9.92 -17.61 -9.25
N VAL A 225 -8.82 -17.41 -10.00
CA VAL A 225 -7.91 -18.49 -10.40
C VAL A 225 -7.18 -19.05 -9.17
N PHE A 226 -6.66 -18.17 -8.29
CA PHE A 226 -6.03 -18.61 -7.05
C PHE A 226 -7.05 -19.25 -6.10
N LEU A 227 -8.24 -18.65 -5.96
CA LEU A 227 -9.33 -19.21 -5.13
C LEU A 227 -9.78 -20.59 -5.56
N SER A 228 -9.75 -20.88 -6.86
CA SER A 228 -10.06 -22.21 -7.42
C SER A 228 -8.94 -23.23 -7.21
N GLY A 229 -7.81 -22.83 -6.62
CA GLY A 229 -6.63 -23.68 -6.46
C GLY A 229 -5.78 -23.85 -7.73
N ASN A 230 -6.04 -23.06 -8.77
CA ASN A 230 -5.42 -23.15 -10.09
C ASN A 230 -4.25 -22.18 -10.28
N SER A 231 -3.67 -21.68 -9.21
CA SER A 231 -2.44 -20.89 -9.26
C SER A 231 -1.49 -21.30 -8.15
N LEU A 232 -0.20 -21.40 -8.47
CA LEU A 232 0.83 -21.71 -7.50
C LEU A 232 1.00 -20.56 -6.50
N MET A 233 1.00 -19.32 -7.00
CA MET A 233 1.14 -18.10 -6.20
C MET A 233 0.23 -16.99 -6.70
N THR A 234 -0.16 -16.08 -5.79
CA THR A 234 -0.81 -14.81 -6.12
C THR A 234 -0.22 -13.68 -5.30
N MET A 235 -0.32 -12.45 -5.81
CA MET A 235 0.04 -11.23 -5.08
C MET A 235 -1.23 -10.45 -4.77
N ALA A 236 -1.49 -10.26 -3.48
CA ALA A 236 -2.68 -9.57 -3.00
C ALA A 236 -2.40 -8.83 -1.69
N ARG A 237 -3.42 -8.21 -1.11
CA ARG A 237 -3.33 -7.55 0.19
C ARG A 237 -3.82 -8.47 1.31
N HIS A 238 -3.37 -8.24 2.53
CA HIS A 238 -3.76 -9.07 3.67
C HIS A 238 -5.28 -9.16 3.88
N HIS A 239 -6.05 -8.14 3.54
CA HIS A 239 -7.51 -8.21 3.69
C HIS A 239 -8.15 -9.28 2.81
N ASP A 240 -7.49 -9.70 1.72
CA ASP A 240 -7.98 -10.73 0.82
C ASP A 240 -7.83 -12.14 1.41
N ILE A 241 -7.03 -12.30 2.48
CA ILE A 241 -6.81 -13.61 3.14
C ILE A 241 -8.13 -14.28 3.57
N ALA A 242 -9.10 -13.50 4.03
CA ALA A 242 -10.40 -14.03 4.42
C ALA A 242 -11.13 -14.74 3.27
N ASN A 243 -10.90 -14.29 2.02
CA ASN A 243 -11.40 -14.93 0.82
C ASN A 243 -10.61 -16.20 0.51
N TYR A 244 -9.26 -16.14 0.60
CA TYR A 244 -8.40 -17.30 0.31
C TYR A 244 -8.59 -18.46 1.32
N LEU A 245 -8.97 -18.15 2.56
CA LEU A 245 -9.35 -19.17 3.55
C LEU A 245 -10.62 -19.96 3.20
N THR A 246 -11.40 -19.51 2.21
CA THR A 246 -12.57 -20.26 1.72
C THR A 246 -12.21 -21.29 0.65
N GLY A 247 -10.99 -21.26 0.13
CA GLY A 247 -10.48 -22.26 -0.81
C GLY A 247 -10.25 -23.63 -0.14
N ASP A 248 -10.41 -24.70 -0.92
CA ASP A 248 -10.20 -26.07 -0.45
C ASP A 248 -8.72 -26.49 -0.44
N PHE A 249 -7.80 -25.55 -0.17
CA PHE A 249 -6.36 -25.78 -0.12
C PHE A 249 -5.68 -25.01 1.00
N LYS A 250 -4.54 -25.52 1.45
CA LYS A 250 -3.69 -24.81 2.40
C LYS A 250 -2.90 -23.72 1.69
N HIS A 251 -2.86 -22.54 2.29
CA HIS A 251 -2.06 -21.44 1.78
C HIS A 251 -0.89 -21.11 2.73
N GLY A 252 0.16 -20.54 2.16
CA GLY A 252 1.25 -19.91 2.88
C GLY A 252 1.39 -18.46 2.45
N ILE A 253 2.26 -17.72 3.12
CA ILE A 253 2.55 -16.33 2.82
C ILE A 253 4.07 -16.07 2.76
N ALA A 254 4.45 -15.07 1.96
CA ALA A 254 5.81 -14.56 1.88
C ALA A 254 5.80 -13.04 1.59
N PRO A 255 6.83 -12.29 1.95
CA PRO A 255 6.93 -10.89 1.55
C PRO A 255 7.03 -10.75 0.02
N ILE A 256 6.82 -9.55 -0.50
CA ILE A 256 7.15 -9.22 -1.89
C ILE A 256 8.66 -9.47 -2.09
N PRO A 257 9.08 -10.10 -3.20
CA PRO A 257 10.49 -10.42 -3.40
C PRO A 257 11.37 -9.16 -3.49
N LYS A 258 12.61 -9.27 -3.02
CA LYS A 258 13.65 -8.27 -3.21
C LYS A 258 14.03 -8.17 -4.70
N TYR A 259 14.63 -7.05 -5.10
CA TYR A 259 15.18 -6.92 -6.45
C TYR A 259 16.25 -7.99 -6.74
N ASN A 260 17.20 -8.14 -5.82
CA ASN A 260 18.27 -9.12 -5.82
C ASN A 260 18.78 -9.35 -4.39
N ASN A 261 19.80 -10.18 -4.21
CA ASN A 261 20.37 -10.48 -2.90
C ASN A 261 21.22 -9.35 -2.30
N ASP A 262 21.57 -8.32 -3.07
CA ASP A 262 22.27 -7.13 -2.56
C ASP A 262 21.31 -6.19 -1.80
N GLN A 263 19.99 -6.33 -2.00
CA GLN A 263 19.01 -5.58 -1.26
C GLN A 263 18.88 -6.15 0.15
N GLU A 264 19.14 -5.32 1.17
CA GLU A 264 19.20 -5.75 2.57
C GLU A 264 17.82 -6.18 3.11
N ASN A 265 16.79 -5.37 2.89
CA ASN A 265 15.49 -5.55 3.54
C ASN A 265 14.37 -5.87 2.54
N TYR A 266 13.41 -6.70 2.97
CA TYR A 266 12.13 -6.85 2.29
C TYR A 266 11.29 -5.59 2.49
N ILE A 267 10.63 -5.13 1.44
CA ILE A 267 9.84 -3.91 1.45
C ILE A 267 8.38 -4.23 1.15
N THR A 268 7.50 -3.74 1.99
CA THR A 268 6.07 -3.99 1.92
C THR A 268 5.32 -2.70 1.60
N LEU A 269 4.76 -2.64 0.41
CA LEU A 269 3.85 -1.57 0.05
C LEU A 269 2.54 -1.71 0.82
N VAL A 270 2.01 -0.60 1.33
CA VAL A 270 0.65 -0.52 1.85
C VAL A 270 -0.28 0.04 0.78
N GLY A 271 -1.41 -0.63 0.55
CA GLY A 271 -2.43 -0.18 -0.40
C GLY A 271 -3.07 1.15 0.03
N ASN A 272 -3.55 1.91 -0.95
CA ASN A 272 -4.13 3.24 -0.67
C ASN A 272 -5.45 3.25 0.14
N PRO A 273 -6.30 2.18 0.18
CA PRO A 273 -7.50 2.16 1.00
C PRO A 273 -7.21 2.07 2.50
N ILE A 274 -6.40 2.99 3.01
CA ILE A 274 -6.16 3.21 4.44
C ILE A 274 -6.79 4.51 4.88
N SER A 275 -7.14 4.59 6.16
CA SER A 275 -7.70 5.80 6.74
C SER A 275 -6.56 6.72 7.21
N PHE A 276 -6.58 7.95 6.73
CA PHE A 276 -5.81 9.03 7.33
C PHE A 276 -6.71 9.85 8.25
N TYR A 277 -6.08 10.43 9.25
CA TYR A 277 -6.69 11.28 10.25
C TYR A 277 -6.09 12.66 10.20
N SER A 278 -6.93 13.66 10.40
CA SER A 278 -6.53 15.06 10.48
C SER A 278 -7.45 15.83 11.43
N ILE A 279 -7.01 16.98 11.87
CA ILE A 279 -7.80 17.92 12.66
C ILE A 279 -8.29 19.02 11.72
N PHE A 280 -9.57 19.38 11.81
CA PHE A 280 -10.12 20.45 10.99
C PHE A 280 -9.49 21.79 11.37
N ALA A 281 -9.04 22.57 10.37
CA ALA A 281 -8.33 23.83 10.62
C ALA A 281 -9.13 24.87 11.42
N LEU A 282 -10.47 24.83 11.37
CA LEU A 282 -11.32 25.71 12.15
C LEU A 282 -11.92 25.01 13.40
N SER A 283 -11.39 23.86 13.85
CA SER A 283 -11.82 23.24 15.10
C SER A 283 -11.82 24.25 16.24
N LYS A 284 -12.82 24.16 17.10
CA LYS A 284 -12.93 25.05 18.29
C LYS A 284 -11.80 24.82 19.29
N ASP A 285 -11.22 23.63 19.28
CA ASP A 285 -10.24 23.20 20.27
C ASP A 285 -9.35 22.10 19.64
N ILE A 286 -8.28 22.56 18.98
CA ILE A 286 -7.32 21.70 18.28
C ILE A 286 -6.61 20.77 19.27
N ASP A 287 -6.24 21.28 20.44
CA ASP A 287 -5.51 20.51 21.45
C ASP A 287 -6.38 19.40 22.07
N ARG A 288 -7.68 19.66 22.25
CA ARG A 288 -8.61 18.60 22.66
C ARG A 288 -8.75 17.53 21.59
N ALA A 289 -8.88 17.91 20.32
CA ALA A 289 -8.94 16.97 19.21
C ALA A 289 -7.65 16.14 19.10
N ALA A 290 -6.51 16.77 19.32
CA ALA A 290 -5.18 16.14 19.38
C ALA A 290 -5.09 15.13 20.54
N ALA A 291 -5.50 15.52 21.75
CA ALA A 291 -5.51 14.62 22.89
C ALA A 291 -6.39 13.37 22.66
N VAL A 292 -7.51 13.53 21.96
CA VAL A 292 -8.39 12.42 21.59
C VAL A 292 -7.71 11.49 20.59
N LEU A 293 -7.07 12.04 19.57
CA LEU A 293 -6.37 11.29 18.52
C LEU A 293 -5.18 10.51 19.11
N GLU A 294 -4.39 11.14 19.98
CA GLU A 294 -3.28 10.53 20.71
C GLU A 294 -3.75 9.38 21.61
N CYS A 295 -4.78 9.62 22.40
CA CYS A 295 -5.37 8.60 23.28
C CYS A 295 -5.89 7.42 22.46
N TRP A 296 -6.58 7.67 21.35
CA TRP A 296 -7.10 6.63 20.48
C TRP A 296 -5.99 5.79 19.87
N ALA A 297 -4.96 6.41 19.31
CA ALA A 297 -3.81 5.70 18.76
C ALA A 297 -3.08 4.85 19.81
N SER A 298 -2.86 5.41 21.00
CA SER A 298 -2.23 4.74 22.14
C SER A 298 -3.03 3.51 22.64
N GLU A 299 -4.35 3.62 22.75
CA GLU A 299 -5.21 2.49 23.17
C GLU A 299 -5.29 1.42 22.05
N ALA A 300 -5.37 1.83 20.80
CA ALA A 300 -5.38 0.90 19.69
C ALA A 300 -4.05 0.13 19.56
N TYR A 301 -2.91 0.78 19.80
CA TYR A 301 -1.59 0.15 19.87
C TYR A 301 -1.53 -0.95 20.93
N ARG A 302 -2.15 -0.73 22.10
CA ARG A 302 -2.14 -1.70 23.22
C ARG A 302 -3.15 -2.83 23.05
N LEU A 303 -4.28 -2.58 22.38
CA LEU A 303 -5.40 -3.51 22.36
C LEU A 303 -5.75 -4.00 20.96
N THR A 304 -6.04 -3.10 20.03
CA THR A 304 -6.61 -3.44 18.73
C THR A 304 -5.56 -4.01 17.78
N SER A 305 -4.42 -3.36 17.66
CA SER A 305 -3.34 -3.80 16.76
C SER A 305 -2.76 -5.15 17.16
N PRO A 306 -2.49 -5.46 18.46
CA PRO A 306 -2.09 -6.80 18.85
C PRO A 306 -3.18 -7.86 18.66
N ALA A 307 -4.46 -7.54 18.92
CA ALA A 307 -5.56 -8.47 18.68
C ALA A 307 -5.69 -8.85 17.19
N LEU A 308 -5.48 -7.90 16.30
CA LEU A 308 -5.49 -8.17 14.87
C LEU A 308 -4.21 -8.89 14.44
N PHE A 309 -3.04 -8.33 14.73
CA PHE A 309 -1.79 -8.83 14.18
C PHE A 309 -1.32 -10.12 14.87
N GLU A 310 -1.19 -10.11 16.19
CA GLU A 310 -0.65 -11.25 16.92
C GLU A 310 -1.69 -12.39 17.03
N THR A 311 -2.96 -12.06 17.28
CA THR A 311 -3.98 -13.09 17.50
C THR A 311 -4.63 -13.54 16.20
N THR A 312 -5.04 -12.61 15.31
CA THR A 312 -5.77 -13.00 14.11
C THR A 312 -4.81 -13.47 13.02
N PHE A 313 -3.83 -12.67 12.63
CA PHE A 313 -2.94 -13.06 11.54
C PHE A 313 -1.93 -14.14 11.98
N LYS A 314 -1.17 -13.90 13.05
CA LYS A 314 -0.10 -14.82 13.44
C LYS A 314 -0.57 -16.11 14.09
N LEU A 315 -1.67 -16.12 14.86
CA LEU A 315 -2.15 -17.33 15.51
C LEU A 315 -3.26 -18.04 14.75
N ARG A 316 -4.20 -17.30 14.16
CA ARG A 316 -5.36 -17.92 13.52
C ARG A 316 -5.10 -18.28 12.06
N TYR A 317 -4.26 -17.51 11.36
CA TYR A 317 -4.02 -17.67 9.93
C TYR A 317 -2.62 -18.22 9.62
N SER A 318 -1.86 -18.62 10.64
CA SER A 318 -0.58 -19.30 10.48
C SER A 318 -0.67 -20.72 11.05
N ASP A 319 -0.28 -21.69 10.24
CA ASP A 319 -0.19 -23.10 10.67
C ASP A 319 1.18 -23.41 11.32
N THR A 320 2.19 -22.59 11.07
CA THR A 320 3.58 -22.81 11.47
C THR A 320 4.25 -21.58 12.04
N SER A 321 5.36 -21.78 12.77
CA SER A 321 6.21 -20.66 13.25
C SER A 321 6.88 -19.91 12.09
N VAL A 322 7.12 -20.55 10.96
CA VAL A 322 7.68 -19.94 9.75
C VAL A 322 6.71 -18.92 9.18
N GLU A 323 5.45 -19.26 9.03
CA GLU A 323 4.42 -18.32 8.56
C GLU A 323 4.26 -17.13 9.51
N SER A 324 4.31 -17.38 10.83
CA SER A 324 4.31 -16.30 11.81
C SER A 324 5.49 -15.34 11.63
N GLN A 325 6.70 -15.85 11.30
CA GLN A 325 7.85 -15.02 10.97
C GLN A 325 7.65 -14.21 9.69
N MET A 326 6.98 -14.78 8.68
CA MET A 326 6.67 -14.04 7.44
C MET A 326 5.83 -12.80 7.72
N TYR A 327 4.83 -12.91 8.61
CA TYR A 327 4.04 -11.74 9.03
C TYR A 327 4.91 -10.65 9.69
N ASP A 328 5.86 -11.02 10.53
CA ASP A 328 6.78 -10.07 11.17
C ASP A 328 7.66 -9.36 10.14
N ILE A 329 8.23 -10.11 9.18
CA ILE A 329 9.06 -9.56 8.10
C ILE A 329 8.25 -8.60 7.24
N ILE A 330 7.04 -8.99 6.84
CA ILE A 330 6.14 -8.18 6.03
C ILE A 330 5.80 -6.86 6.75
N ARG A 331 5.44 -6.93 8.04
CA ARG A 331 5.11 -5.75 8.84
C ARG A 331 6.31 -4.83 9.04
N ALA A 332 7.48 -5.39 9.28
CA ALA A 332 8.72 -4.61 9.46
C ALA A 332 9.13 -3.83 8.20
N GLY A 333 8.76 -4.34 7.01
CA GLY A 333 9.07 -3.74 5.72
C GLY A 333 8.12 -2.64 5.26
N ILE A 334 7.10 -2.27 6.03
CA ILE A 334 6.07 -1.30 5.61
C ILE A 334 6.69 0.02 5.16
N VAL A 335 6.21 0.49 4.00
CA VAL A 335 6.55 1.80 3.46
C VAL A 335 5.31 2.54 2.97
N PHE A 336 5.41 3.87 3.05
CA PHE A 336 4.46 4.80 2.45
C PHE A 336 5.20 5.65 1.43
N ASP A 337 4.49 6.21 0.46
CA ASP A 337 5.07 7.08 -0.57
C ASP A 337 4.13 8.26 -0.85
N PHE A 338 4.68 9.47 -0.73
CA PHE A 338 3.93 10.70 -0.93
C PHE A 338 3.34 10.81 -2.35
N GLY A 339 4.06 10.33 -3.37
CA GLY A 339 3.59 10.34 -4.76
C GLY A 339 2.31 9.53 -4.95
N ARG A 340 2.12 8.46 -4.17
CA ARG A 340 0.89 7.63 -4.22
C ARG A 340 -0.33 8.37 -3.66
N LEU A 341 -0.16 9.26 -2.71
CA LEU A 341 -1.26 10.03 -2.12
C LEU A 341 -1.88 10.99 -3.14
N PHE A 342 -1.08 11.49 -4.07
CA PHE A 342 -1.49 12.43 -5.12
C PHE A 342 -1.49 11.78 -6.51
N ASN A 343 -1.60 10.47 -6.58
CA ASN A 343 -1.48 9.70 -7.80
C ASN A 343 -2.35 10.21 -8.96
N ASP A 344 -3.57 10.68 -8.70
CA ASP A 344 -4.46 11.24 -9.73
C ASP A 344 -3.97 12.57 -10.28
N THR A 345 -3.56 13.47 -9.40
CA THR A 345 -2.97 14.76 -9.78
C THR A 345 -1.67 14.53 -10.56
N LEU A 346 -0.90 13.50 -10.20
CA LEU A 346 0.31 13.07 -10.87
C LEU A 346 0.05 12.18 -12.10
N GLY A 347 -1.19 12.12 -12.62
CA GLY A 347 -1.52 11.41 -13.87
C GLY A 347 -1.44 9.90 -13.74
N ASN A 348 -1.80 9.36 -12.59
CA ASN A 348 -1.78 7.94 -12.26
C ASN A 348 -0.35 7.33 -12.36
N MET A 349 0.64 8.04 -11.81
CA MET A 349 2.05 7.63 -11.96
C MET A 349 2.32 6.20 -11.47
N SER A 350 1.66 5.76 -10.40
CA SER A 350 1.75 4.37 -9.92
C SER A 350 1.25 3.39 -10.99
N GLY A 351 0.06 3.64 -11.53
CA GLY A 351 -0.53 2.78 -12.55
C GLY A 351 0.25 2.77 -13.87
N GLN A 352 0.94 3.86 -14.22
CA GLN A 352 1.68 3.91 -15.48
C GLN A 352 2.81 2.88 -15.51
N TRP A 353 3.56 2.74 -14.42
CA TRP A 353 4.63 1.74 -14.35
C TRP A 353 4.07 0.32 -14.26
N SER A 354 3.14 0.06 -13.34
CA SER A 354 2.58 -1.28 -13.11
C SER A 354 1.85 -1.83 -14.33
N TRP A 355 1.10 -0.97 -15.05
CA TRP A 355 0.45 -1.39 -16.30
C TRP A 355 1.46 -1.61 -17.43
N GLY A 356 2.52 -0.81 -17.49
CA GLY A 356 3.60 -1.01 -18.44
C GLY A 356 4.27 -2.37 -18.24
N ALA A 357 4.70 -2.66 -17.03
CA ALA A 357 5.35 -3.92 -16.65
C ALA A 357 4.41 -5.12 -16.91
N SER A 358 3.17 -5.10 -16.38
CA SER A 358 2.21 -6.20 -16.53
C SER A 358 1.78 -6.47 -17.98
N LYS A 359 1.96 -5.51 -18.89
CA LYS A 359 1.69 -5.67 -20.33
C LYS A 359 2.94 -5.87 -21.18
N GLY A 360 4.12 -5.89 -20.56
CA GLY A 360 5.39 -5.98 -21.23
C GLY A 360 5.71 -4.78 -22.11
N THR A 361 5.31 -3.58 -21.69
CA THR A 361 5.67 -2.32 -22.35
C THR A 361 6.92 -1.76 -21.70
N SER A 362 7.98 -1.51 -22.48
CA SER A 362 9.23 -0.96 -21.95
C SER A 362 9.03 0.40 -21.27
N TRP A 363 9.47 0.50 -20.01
CA TRP A 363 9.40 1.73 -19.24
C TRP A 363 10.27 2.85 -19.81
N ALA A 364 11.38 2.50 -20.47
CA ALA A 364 12.22 3.47 -21.18
C ALA A 364 11.45 4.30 -22.23
N THR A 365 10.40 3.73 -22.81
CA THR A 365 9.54 4.42 -23.77
C THR A 365 8.30 5.03 -23.10
N ALA A 366 7.63 4.26 -22.24
CA ALA A 366 6.39 4.67 -21.58
C ALA A 366 6.58 5.86 -20.63
N SER A 367 7.76 6.01 -20.02
CA SER A 367 8.06 7.09 -19.06
C SER A 367 8.32 8.47 -19.69
N LYS A 368 8.71 8.52 -20.97
CA LYS A 368 9.10 9.79 -21.63
C LYS A 368 8.10 10.95 -21.51
N PRO A 369 6.77 10.75 -21.66
CA PRO A 369 5.80 11.83 -21.53
C PRO A 369 5.76 12.43 -20.12
N TYR A 370 6.19 11.66 -19.12
CA TYR A 370 6.07 12.02 -17.70
C TYR A 370 7.28 12.78 -17.17
N ALA A 371 8.46 12.62 -17.79
CA ALA A 371 9.73 13.18 -17.31
C ALA A 371 9.70 14.70 -17.09
N ARG A 372 8.92 15.45 -17.88
CA ARG A 372 8.77 16.91 -17.73
C ARG A 372 7.54 17.31 -16.92
N SER A 373 6.46 16.56 -17.00
CA SER A 373 5.18 16.93 -16.39
C SER A 373 5.10 16.60 -14.91
N LEU A 374 5.63 15.45 -14.48
CA LEU A 374 5.54 15.00 -13.09
C LEU A 374 6.28 15.91 -12.11
N PRO A 375 7.55 16.33 -12.35
CA PRO A 375 8.24 17.23 -11.44
C PRO A 375 7.49 18.55 -11.24
N LYS A 376 6.91 19.12 -12.32
CA LYS A 376 6.11 20.33 -12.23
C LYS A 376 4.86 20.13 -11.39
N LYS A 377 4.10 19.06 -11.63
CA LYS A 377 2.88 18.76 -10.89
C LYS A 377 3.15 18.50 -9.40
N LEU A 378 4.21 17.73 -9.08
CA LEU A 378 4.56 17.47 -7.68
C LEU A 378 4.99 18.75 -6.97
N LYS A 379 5.73 19.61 -7.67
CA LYS A 379 6.07 20.95 -7.15
C LYS A 379 4.83 21.79 -6.87
N GLU A 380 3.84 21.80 -7.76
CA GLU A 380 2.55 22.51 -7.54
C GLU A 380 1.85 22.01 -6.27
N ILE A 381 1.89 20.68 -5.99
CA ILE A 381 1.34 20.10 -4.76
C ILE A 381 2.13 20.58 -3.54
N THR A 382 3.46 20.51 -3.56
CA THR A 382 4.28 20.94 -2.42
C THR A 382 4.18 22.45 -2.18
N ASP A 383 4.08 23.24 -3.24
CA ASP A 383 3.87 24.70 -3.13
C ASP A 383 2.50 25.03 -2.50
N SER A 384 1.44 24.21 -2.75
CA SER A 384 0.15 24.41 -2.09
C SER A 384 0.25 24.23 -0.56
N PHE A 385 1.03 23.26 -0.10
CA PHE A 385 1.28 23.09 1.34
C PHE A 385 2.11 24.23 1.95
N LYS A 386 3.10 24.75 1.21
CA LYS A 386 3.87 25.93 1.65
C LYS A 386 3.00 27.19 1.82
N ALA A 387 1.95 27.30 1.03
CA ALA A 387 1.03 28.44 1.06
C ALA A 387 0.02 28.40 2.21
N ILE A 388 -0.03 27.30 2.98
CA ILE A 388 -0.88 27.19 4.17
C ILE A 388 -0.17 27.91 5.33
N ASP A 389 -0.81 28.96 5.86
CA ASP A 389 -0.32 29.77 6.97
C ASP A 389 -0.39 29.04 8.32
#